data_b28d91d562003df28a8859067b671ec4
#
_entry.id   b28d91d562003df28a8859067b671ec4
#
_cell.length_a   1.000
_cell.length_b   1.000
_cell.length_c   1.000
_cell.angle_alpha   90.00
_cell.angle_beta   90.00
_cell.angle_gamma   90.00
#
_symmetry.space_group_name_H-M   'P 1'
#
loop_
_entity.id
_entity.type
_entity.pdbx_description
1 polymer ?
#
loop_
_entity_poly.entity_id
_entity_poly.type
_entity_poly.pdbx_seq_one_letter_code
_entity_poly.pdbx_strand_id
1 'polypeptide(L)'
;MRFQAGLTYFLKKLYPDTFQIPDMQYRSNMLQERGAYRFAAFTRLFFWTEPGYETGVMPDGMIYYGDAQWYVNKKKAYSFAAKGGHNDEPHNHNDLGSFIIATDAGQCLADIGSGEYTRDYFREKRYTYLCNASAGHSVPLIDGQEQLAGRERAAKVLEHGEHVFEISFEKGYGIEALTALRRRFELAEDSVSMRDSYQFDDGNTHQITERFIALIEPQETAAGVLVGDVLLVCKEKPAVNKIIIKDHNAEDLAVYQIDYAAGTEFEIQFQIRG
;
A
#
# COMPACT_ATOMS: atom_id res chain seq x y z
N MET A 1 4.16 8.14 10.34
CA MET A 1 4.74 7.79 11.67
C MET A 1 4.44 8.94 12.62
N ARG A 2 3.63 8.72 13.67
CA ARG A 2 3.30 9.80 14.63
C ARG A 2 4.42 9.90 15.66
N PHE A 3 5.21 10.97 15.61
CA PHE A 3 6.17 11.27 16.65
C PHE A 3 5.46 11.73 17.93
N GLN A 4 5.90 11.20 19.08
CA GLN A 4 5.40 11.66 20.37
C GLN A 4 5.98 13.07 20.67
N ALA A 5 5.17 13.98 21.27
CA ALA A 5 5.62 15.35 21.58
C ALA A 5 6.91 15.38 22.39
N GLY A 6 7.01 14.52 23.40
CA GLY A 6 8.19 14.41 24.22
C GLY A 6 9.43 13.97 23.44
N LEU A 7 9.27 12.99 22.54
CA LEU A 7 10.38 12.54 21.69
C LEU A 7 10.76 13.64 20.68
N THR A 8 9.79 14.29 20.07
CA THR A 8 10.03 15.43 19.15
C THR A 8 10.77 16.58 19.83
N TYR A 9 10.33 16.94 21.04
CA TYR A 9 11.01 17.96 21.85
C TYR A 9 12.43 17.54 22.23
N PHE A 10 12.61 16.28 22.63
CA PHE A 10 13.91 15.73 22.99
C PHE A 10 14.87 15.68 21.79
N LEU A 11 14.40 15.23 20.64
CA LEU A 11 15.17 15.23 19.39
C LEU A 11 15.54 16.64 18.95
N LYS A 12 14.64 17.61 19.07
CA LYS A 12 14.95 19.02 18.77
C LYS A 12 16.01 19.59 19.71
N LYS A 13 16.02 19.16 20.98
CA LYS A 13 17.03 19.56 21.95
C LYS A 13 18.40 18.94 21.67
N LEU A 14 18.43 17.67 21.24
CA LEU A 14 19.67 16.96 20.90
C LEU A 14 20.24 17.36 19.55
N TYR A 15 19.38 17.67 18.59
CA TYR A 15 19.75 17.98 17.21
C TYR A 15 19.11 19.29 16.75
N PRO A 16 19.49 20.43 17.35
CA PRO A 16 18.80 21.71 17.11
C PRO A 16 18.86 22.18 15.66
N ASP A 17 19.94 21.84 14.96
CA ASP A 17 20.21 22.34 13.59
C ASP A 17 19.72 21.37 12.50
N THR A 18 19.60 20.09 12.79
CA THR A 18 19.28 19.06 11.80
C THR A 18 17.86 18.47 11.95
N PHE A 19 17.32 18.49 13.17
CA PHE A 19 15.97 17.99 13.40
C PHE A 19 14.94 19.11 13.24
N GLN A 20 14.17 19.07 12.15
CA GLN A 20 13.01 19.93 11.97
C GLN A 20 11.79 19.24 12.56
N ILE A 21 11.05 19.94 13.43
CA ILE A 21 9.74 19.50 13.88
C ILE A 21 8.80 19.71 12.69
N PRO A 22 8.20 18.64 12.10
CA PRO A 22 7.17 18.83 11.10
C PRO A 22 6.06 19.70 11.70
N ASP A 23 5.48 20.57 10.89
CA ASP A 23 4.32 21.38 11.29
C ASP A 23 3.08 20.47 11.39
N MET A 24 3.07 19.67 12.46
CA MET A 24 2.00 18.72 12.74
C MET A 24 1.15 19.28 13.86
N GLN A 25 -0.12 19.54 13.56
CA GLN A 25 -1.11 19.82 14.60
C GLN A 25 -1.15 18.63 15.58
N TYR A 26 -0.71 18.90 16.78
CA TYR A 26 -0.53 17.91 17.81
C TYR A 26 -1.85 17.63 18.51
N ARG A 27 -2.44 16.46 18.28
CA ARG A 27 -3.48 15.93 19.18
C ARG A 27 -2.85 14.87 20.07
N SER A 28 -2.43 15.28 21.26
CA SER A 28 -1.83 14.39 22.27
C SER A 28 -2.90 13.62 23.04
N ASN A 29 -3.37 12.51 22.49
CA ASN A 29 -4.21 11.58 23.25
C ASN A 29 -3.42 10.40 23.83
N MET A 30 -2.11 10.37 23.66
CA MET A 30 -1.30 9.20 24.04
C MET A 30 -1.20 8.94 25.54
N LEU A 31 -1.40 9.96 26.39
CA LEU A 31 -1.45 9.80 27.84
C LEU A 31 -2.82 9.38 28.35
N GLN A 32 -3.88 9.61 27.56
CA GLN A 32 -5.25 9.29 27.93
C GLN A 32 -5.67 7.86 27.55
N GLU A 33 -5.07 7.28 26.51
CA GLU A 33 -5.39 5.93 26.08
C GLU A 33 -4.46 4.90 26.73
N ARG A 34 -4.92 4.25 27.80
CA ARG A 34 -4.28 3.09 28.43
C ARG A 34 -2.99 3.33 29.25
N GLY A 35 -2.93 4.41 30.01
CA GLY A 35 -2.16 4.65 31.23
C GLY A 35 -0.76 4.02 31.33
N ALA A 36 -0.58 3.16 32.30
CA ALA A 36 0.73 2.60 32.70
C ALA A 36 1.48 1.79 31.63
N TYR A 37 0.77 1.17 30.70
CA TYR A 37 1.40 0.32 29.67
C TYR A 37 2.22 1.14 28.66
N ARG A 38 1.72 2.31 28.27
CA ARG A 38 2.44 3.21 27.36
C ARG A 38 3.49 4.05 28.07
N PHE A 39 3.32 4.31 29.36
CA PHE A 39 4.34 4.97 30.17
C PHE A 39 5.63 4.13 30.22
N ALA A 40 5.55 2.81 30.37
CA ALA A 40 6.71 1.94 30.34
C ALA A 40 7.43 1.93 28.97
N ALA A 41 6.68 1.95 27.87
CA ALA A 41 7.26 2.07 26.52
C ALA A 41 7.90 3.45 26.30
N PHE A 42 7.28 4.50 26.81
CA PHE A 42 7.81 5.87 26.75
C PHE A 42 9.10 6.03 27.57
N THR A 43 9.14 5.53 28.80
CA THR A 43 10.35 5.58 29.65
C THR A 43 11.50 4.78 29.05
N ARG A 44 11.23 3.64 28.40
CA ARG A 44 12.25 2.89 27.66
C ARG A 44 12.86 3.70 26.52
N LEU A 45 12.04 4.40 25.73
CA LEU A 45 12.53 5.27 24.66
C LEU A 45 13.40 6.41 25.18
N PHE A 46 13.12 6.93 26.40
CA PHE A 46 13.91 7.99 27.01
C PHE A 46 15.23 7.51 27.60
N PHE A 47 15.24 6.36 28.25
CA PHE A 47 16.42 5.88 28.99
C PHE A 47 17.34 4.97 28.17
N TRP A 48 16.87 4.46 27.02
CA TRP A 48 17.65 3.56 26.17
C TRP A 48 18.14 4.22 24.87
N THR A 49 17.90 5.50 24.70
CA THR A 49 18.45 6.23 23.55
C THR A 49 19.87 6.65 23.90
N GLU A 50 20.86 6.00 23.34
CA GLU A 50 22.25 6.40 23.49
C GLU A 50 22.51 7.71 22.71
N PRO A 51 23.30 8.66 23.28
CA PRO A 51 23.74 9.84 22.55
C PRO A 51 24.61 9.40 21.37
N GLY A 52 24.26 9.85 20.16
CA GLY A 52 25.02 9.53 18.94
C GLY A 52 24.33 8.55 18.00
N TYR A 53 23.02 8.33 18.16
CA TYR A 53 22.23 7.57 17.20
C TYR A 53 22.23 8.28 15.87
N GLU A 54 23.03 7.80 14.93
CA GLU A 54 22.94 8.19 13.54
C GLU A 54 21.61 7.65 12.99
N THR A 55 20.83 8.50 12.33
CA THR A 55 19.68 8.06 11.57
C THR A 55 20.19 7.20 10.45
N GLY A 56 20.16 5.86 10.65
CA GLY A 56 20.58 4.93 9.63
C GLY A 56 19.73 5.14 8.38
N VAL A 57 20.38 5.43 7.27
CA VAL A 57 19.74 5.37 5.97
C VAL A 57 19.48 3.89 5.71
N MET A 58 18.23 3.52 5.46
CA MET A 58 17.92 2.14 5.06
C MET A 58 18.73 1.84 3.78
N PRO A 59 19.62 0.84 3.78
CA PRO A 59 20.41 0.53 2.59
C PRO A 59 19.50 0.09 1.45
N ASP A 60 19.97 0.27 0.22
CA ASP A 60 19.32 -0.31 -0.94
C ASP A 60 19.36 -1.83 -0.83
N GLY A 61 18.33 -2.49 -1.35
CA GLY A 61 18.23 -3.94 -1.31
C GLY A 61 16.81 -4.45 -1.06
N MET A 62 16.69 -5.77 -1.04
CA MET A 62 15.45 -6.49 -0.91
C MET A 62 15.36 -7.21 0.43
N ILE A 63 14.18 -7.16 1.03
CA ILE A 63 13.80 -7.94 2.23
C ILE A 63 12.50 -8.67 1.90
N TYR A 64 12.46 -9.96 2.19
CA TYR A 64 11.24 -10.77 2.09
C TYR A 64 10.92 -11.41 3.45
N TYR A 65 9.70 -11.15 3.93
CA TYR A 65 9.16 -11.72 5.16
C TYR A 65 8.26 -12.90 4.81
N GLY A 66 8.83 -14.12 4.85
CA GLY A 66 8.17 -15.33 4.35
C GLY A 66 6.84 -15.67 5.01
N ASP A 67 6.71 -15.50 6.32
CA ASP A 67 5.48 -15.82 7.06
C ASP A 67 4.33 -14.86 6.73
N ALA A 68 4.63 -13.57 6.55
CA ALA A 68 3.66 -12.54 6.17
C ALA A 68 3.53 -12.38 4.67
N GLN A 69 4.40 -13.00 3.89
CA GLN A 69 4.53 -12.83 2.44
C GLN A 69 4.64 -11.37 2.01
N TRP A 70 5.39 -10.58 2.78
CA TRP A 70 5.67 -9.19 2.45
C TRP A 70 7.02 -9.08 1.76
N TYR A 71 7.00 -8.43 0.62
CA TYR A 71 8.19 -8.12 -0.16
C TYR A 71 8.43 -6.62 -0.12
N VAL A 72 9.65 -6.21 0.22
CA VAL A 72 10.09 -4.81 0.25
C VAL A 72 11.41 -4.71 -0.49
N ASN A 73 11.51 -3.77 -1.42
CA ASN A 73 12.74 -3.52 -2.15
C ASN A 73 12.99 -2.01 -2.24
N LYS A 74 14.14 -1.57 -1.75
CA LYS A 74 14.57 -0.20 -1.86
C LYS A 74 15.62 -0.09 -2.96
N LYS A 75 15.35 0.72 -3.95
CA LYS A 75 16.27 1.16 -5.00
C LYS A 75 16.68 2.61 -4.74
N LYS A 76 17.68 3.10 -5.46
CA LYS A 76 18.13 4.49 -5.34
C LYS A 76 17.01 5.50 -5.65
N ALA A 77 16.23 5.25 -6.70
CA ALA A 77 15.20 6.17 -7.18
C ALA A 77 13.83 5.97 -6.52
N TYR A 78 13.56 4.80 -5.92
CA TYR A 78 12.24 4.49 -5.36
C TYR A 78 12.31 3.39 -4.29
N SER A 79 11.22 3.26 -3.55
CA SER A 79 10.95 2.11 -2.70
C SER A 79 9.69 1.40 -3.21
N PHE A 80 9.74 0.08 -3.24
CA PHE A 80 8.64 -0.80 -3.64
C PHE A 80 8.28 -1.72 -2.50
N ALA A 81 7.00 -1.92 -2.26
CA ALA A 81 6.50 -2.94 -1.35
C ALA A 81 5.30 -3.64 -1.96
N ALA A 82 5.20 -4.96 -1.77
CA ALA A 82 4.05 -5.75 -2.21
C ALA A 82 3.69 -6.80 -1.16
N LYS A 83 2.44 -7.24 -1.18
CA LYS A 83 1.87 -8.10 -0.16
C LYS A 83 1.19 -9.33 -0.76
N GLY A 84 1.48 -10.49 -0.13
CA GLY A 84 0.69 -11.72 -0.24
C GLY A 84 -0.12 -11.96 1.04
N GLY A 85 0.11 -13.10 1.74
CA GLY A 85 -0.55 -13.45 3.00
C GLY A 85 -1.97 -13.99 2.80
N HIS A 86 -2.88 -13.65 3.71
CA HIS A 86 -4.29 -14.06 3.63
C HIS A 86 -5.24 -12.99 4.18
N ASN A 87 -6.52 -13.02 3.76
CA ASN A 87 -7.52 -12.02 4.13
C ASN A 87 -8.20 -12.31 5.50
N ASP A 88 -7.41 -12.81 6.48
CA ASP A 88 -7.82 -13.02 7.89
C ASP A 88 -6.64 -12.79 8.84
N GLU A 89 -5.70 -11.93 8.47
CA GLU A 89 -4.63 -11.49 9.35
C GLU A 89 -5.18 -10.48 10.37
N PRO A 90 -4.59 -10.36 11.57
CA PRO A 90 -4.98 -9.34 12.51
C PRO A 90 -4.85 -7.93 11.87
N HIS A 91 -5.93 -7.15 11.92
CA HIS A 91 -6.01 -5.81 11.32
C HIS A 91 -5.83 -5.78 9.79
N ASN A 92 -6.13 -6.87 9.09
CA ASN A 92 -5.99 -6.96 7.64
C ASN A 92 -6.98 -6.07 6.88
N HIS A 93 -6.65 -5.87 5.60
CA HIS A 93 -7.56 -5.43 4.54
C HIS A 93 -7.72 -6.56 3.51
N ASN A 94 -8.73 -6.50 2.65
CA ASN A 94 -8.88 -7.48 1.55
C ASN A 94 -8.07 -7.01 0.35
N ASP A 95 -6.76 -7.23 0.38
CA ASP A 95 -5.78 -6.54 -0.46
C ASP A 95 -4.62 -7.43 -0.95
N LEU A 96 -4.88 -8.74 -1.10
CA LEU A 96 -3.87 -9.66 -1.66
C LEU A 96 -3.41 -9.18 -3.03
N GLY A 97 -2.09 -9.09 -3.22
CA GLY A 97 -1.51 -8.58 -4.45
C GLY A 97 -1.35 -7.07 -4.52
N SER A 98 -1.78 -6.33 -3.51
CA SER A 98 -1.57 -4.88 -3.43
C SER A 98 -0.09 -4.52 -3.31
N PHE A 99 0.26 -3.33 -3.79
CA PHE A 99 1.62 -2.82 -3.77
C PHE A 99 1.68 -1.31 -3.62
N ILE A 100 2.84 -0.81 -3.24
CA ILE A 100 3.17 0.60 -3.04
C ILE A 100 4.43 0.92 -3.84
N ILE A 101 4.43 2.08 -4.51
CA ILE A 101 5.63 2.70 -5.08
C ILE A 101 5.77 4.08 -4.44
N ALA A 102 6.89 4.30 -3.77
CA ALA A 102 7.20 5.56 -3.11
C ALA A 102 8.51 6.15 -3.64
N THR A 103 8.52 7.46 -3.83
CA THR A 103 9.66 8.28 -4.24
C THR A 103 9.86 9.43 -3.23
N ASP A 104 10.70 10.39 -3.55
CA ASP A 104 10.83 11.62 -2.76
C ASP A 104 9.54 12.45 -2.78
N ALA A 105 8.68 12.31 -3.78
CA ALA A 105 7.34 12.93 -3.82
C ALA A 105 6.35 12.28 -2.83
N GLY A 106 6.68 11.14 -2.23
CA GLY A 106 5.83 10.38 -1.32
C GLY A 106 5.34 9.05 -1.92
N GLN A 107 4.22 8.53 -1.43
CA GLN A 107 3.60 7.32 -1.99
C GLN A 107 2.84 7.68 -3.27
N CYS A 108 3.44 7.44 -4.43
CA CYS A 108 2.83 7.70 -5.73
C CYS A 108 1.74 6.67 -6.04
N LEU A 109 2.06 5.36 -5.93
CA LEU A 109 1.07 4.30 -5.77
C LEU A 109 0.99 4.01 -4.28
N ALA A 110 -0.22 4.11 -3.71
CA ALA A 110 -0.37 4.27 -2.28
C ALA A 110 -1.28 3.20 -1.65
N ASP A 111 -1.07 2.98 -0.37
CA ASP A 111 -2.07 2.40 0.53
C ASP A 111 -2.81 3.53 1.25
N ILE A 112 -4.14 3.46 1.32
CA ILE A 112 -4.97 4.48 1.99
C ILE A 112 -4.69 4.51 3.50
N GLY A 113 -4.20 3.42 4.06
CA GLY A 113 -4.05 3.23 5.50
C GLY A 113 -5.38 2.94 6.18
N SER A 114 -5.49 3.25 7.48
CA SER A 114 -6.71 3.02 8.24
C SER A 114 -7.67 4.20 8.13
N GLY A 115 -8.96 3.90 8.02
CA GLY A 115 -10.02 4.90 8.12
C GLY A 115 -10.35 5.30 9.56
N GLU A 116 -11.41 6.07 9.74
CA GLU A 116 -11.91 6.47 11.04
C GLU A 116 -12.36 5.24 11.86
N TYR A 117 -11.88 5.13 13.10
CA TYR A 117 -12.23 4.02 14.00
C TYR A 117 -13.60 4.25 14.62
N THR A 118 -14.62 3.89 13.90
CA THR A 118 -16.00 3.83 14.38
C THR A 118 -16.32 2.45 14.98
N ARG A 119 -17.50 2.31 15.58
CA ARG A 119 -17.97 1.01 16.05
C ARG A 119 -18.12 -0.01 14.91
N ASP A 120 -18.58 0.44 13.75
CA ASP A 120 -18.84 -0.39 12.56
C ASP A 120 -17.54 -0.83 11.87
N TYR A 121 -16.46 -0.03 12.02
CA TYR A 121 -15.14 -0.35 11.46
C TYR A 121 -14.56 -1.69 11.96
N PHE A 122 -14.93 -2.13 13.17
CA PHE A 122 -14.46 -3.39 13.78
C PHE A 122 -15.52 -4.50 13.79
N ARG A 123 -16.60 -4.36 13.02
CA ARG A 123 -17.73 -5.30 13.00
C ARG A 123 -18.04 -5.77 11.57
N GLU A 124 -19.24 -6.30 11.37
CA GLU A 124 -19.73 -6.86 10.12
C GLU A 124 -19.59 -5.91 8.91
N LYS A 125 -19.69 -4.58 9.17
CA LYS A 125 -19.51 -3.57 8.12
C LYS A 125 -18.06 -3.19 7.83
N ARG A 126 -17.07 -3.91 8.39
CA ARG A 126 -15.65 -3.60 8.24
C ARG A 126 -15.24 -3.38 6.78
N TYR A 127 -15.66 -4.26 5.91
CA TYR A 127 -15.29 -4.25 4.50
C TYR A 127 -16.22 -3.39 3.61
N THR A 128 -17.10 -2.57 4.21
CA THR A 128 -17.78 -1.49 3.50
C THR A 128 -17.01 -0.17 3.54
N TYR A 129 -15.95 -0.09 4.37
CA TYR A 129 -15.04 1.03 4.37
C TYR A 129 -14.00 0.85 3.26
N LEU A 130 -13.84 1.88 2.42
CA LEU A 130 -12.96 1.83 1.25
C LEU A 130 -11.54 1.38 1.63
N CYS A 131 -11.00 1.86 2.74
CA CYS A 131 -9.66 1.50 3.21
C CYS A 131 -9.48 0.04 3.61
N ASN A 132 -10.57 -0.71 3.86
CA ASN A 132 -10.52 -2.13 4.23
C ASN A 132 -10.91 -3.05 3.07
N ALA A 133 -11.57 -2.51 2.06
CA ALA A 133 -12.10 -3.21 0.90
C ALA A 133 -11.11 -3.19 -0.27
N SER A 134 -11.16 -4.16 -1.15
CA SER A 134 -10.30 -4.23 -2.33
C SER A 134 -10.41 -3.00 -3.22
N ALA A 135 -11.59 -2.36 -3.25
CA ALA A 135 -11.82 -1.13 -3.99
C ALA A 135 -10.91 0.04 -3.57
N GLY A 136 -10.31 -0.01 -2.38
CA GLY A 136 -9.36 0.96 -1.85
C GLY A 136 -7.89 0.56 -2.01
N HIS A 137 -7.58 -0.48 -2.75
CA HIS A 137 -6.23 -1.01 -2.92
C HIS A 137 -5.88 -1.18 -4.40
N SER A 138 -4.56 -1.27 -4.68
CA SER A 138 -4.04 -1.50 -6.04
C SER A 138 -4.16 -2.98 -6.42
N VAL A 139 -5.41 -3.44 -6.56
CA VAL A 139 -5.78 -4.82 -6.91
C VAL A 139 -6.91 -4.82 -7.94
N PRO A 140 -7.04 -5.87 -8.77
CA PRO A 140 -8.09 -5.93 -9.78
C PRO A 140 -9.49 -6.11 -9.17
N LEU A 141 -10.50 -5.65 -9.92
CA LEU A 141 -11.90 -6.03 -9.75
C LEU A 141 -12.28 -6.94 -10.93
N ILE A 142 -12.95 -8.04 -10.64
CA ILE A 142 -13.34 -9.03 -11.65
C ILE A 142 -14.87 -9.13 -11.64
N ASP A 143 -15.53 -8.79 -12.76
CA ASP A 143 -16.99 -8.66 -12.85
C ASP A 143 -17.57 -7.73 -11.78
N GLY A 144 -16.81 -6.69 -11.41
CA GLY A 144 -17.16 -5.78 -10.33
C GLY A 144 -17.04 -6.36 -8.92
N GLN A 145 -16.57 -7.62 -8.77
CA GLN A 145 -16.40 -8.27 -7.48
C GLN A 145 -15.05 -7.94 -6.87
N GLU A 146 -15.04 -7.81 -5.55
CA GLU A 146 -13.88 -7.58 -4.70
C GLU A 146 -13.40 -8.90 -4.07
N GLN A 147 -12.20 -8.88 -3.48
CA GLN A 147 -11.72 -10.00 -2.67
C GLN A 147 -12.58 -10.19 -1.42
N LEU A 148 -12.71 -11.43 -1.00
CA LEU A 148 -13.46 -11.82 0.18
C LEU A 148 -12.54 -11.93 1.41
N ALA A 149 -13.11 -11.71 2.59
CA ALA A 149 -12.45 -12.00 3.85
C ALA A 149 -12.42 -13.51 4.10
N GLY A 150 -11.39 -13.97 4.81
CA GLY A 150 -11.26 -15.38 5.21
C GLY A 150 -9.83 -15.87 5.11
N ARG A 151 -9.47 -16.82 5.97
CA ARG A 151 -8.12 -17.40 6.01
C ARG A 151 -7.81 -18.25 4.77
N GLU A 152 -8.83 -18.86 4.18
CA GLU A 152 -8.72 -19.61 2.93
C GLU A 152 -8.49 -18.69 1.71
N ARG A 153 -8.76 -17.40 1.89
CA ARG A 153 -8.48 -16.35 0.90
C ARG A 153 -7.02 -15.94 1.02
N ALA A 154 -6.15 -16.73 0.44
CA ALA A 154 -4.70 -16.61 0.62
C ALA A 154 -3.98 -16.55 -0.72
N ALA A 155 -2.90 -15.78 -0.75
CA ALA A 155 -1.96 -15.75 -1.85
C ALA A 155 -0.89 -16.84 -1.72
N LYS A 156 -0.20 -17.11 -2.82
CA LYS A 156 0.99 -17.96 -2.87
C LYS A 156 2.09 -17.22 -3.60
N VAL A 157 3.21 -17.01 -2.93
CA VAL A 157 4.41 -16.48 -3.58
C VAL A 157 5.01 -17.55 -4.47
N LEU A 158 5.21 -17.24 -5.74
CA LEU A 158 5.76 -18.12 -6.77
C LEU A 158 7.25 -17.87 -6.97
N GLU A 159 7.65 -16.60 -6.98
CA GLU A 159 9.04 -16.17 -7.11
C GLU A 159 9.29 -14.90 -6.30
N HIS A 160 10.47 -14.78 -5.70
CA HIS A 160 10.96 -13.55 -5.11
C HIS A 160 12.48 -13.45 -5.25
N GLY A 161 12.97 -12.27 -5.52
CA GLY A 161 14.39 -11.98 -5.71
C GLY A 161 14.62 -10.48 -5.80
N GLU A 162 15.87 -10.07 -6.04
CA GLU A 162 16.24 -8.65 -6.05
C GLU A 162 15.52 -7.84 -7.15
N HIS A 163 15.14 -8.51 -8.25
CA HIS A 163 14.54 -7.86 -9.42
C HIS A 163 13.16 -8.40 -9.76
N VAL A 164 12.60 -9.28 -8.95
CA VAL A 164 11.33 -9.96 -9.25
C VAL A 164 10.56 -10.27 -7.99
N PHE A 165 9.23 -10.10 -8.11
CA PHE A 165 8.27 -10.65 -7.16
C PHE A 165 7.05 -11.15 -7.92
N GLU A 166 6.69 -12.42 -7.74
CA GLU A 166 5.53 -13.04 -8.39
C GLU A 166 4.67 -13.78 -7.39
N ILE A 167 3.36 -13.54 -7.45
CA ILE A 167 2.37 -14.19 -6.60
C ILE A 167 1.18 -14.66 -7.42
N SER A 168 0.48 -15.68 -6.92
CA SER A 168 -0.88 -16.02 -7.34
C SER A 168 -1.86 -15.78 -6.20
N PHE A 169 -3.04 -15.24 -6.51
CA PHE A 169 -4.04 -14.85 -5.50
C PHE A 169 -5.50 -14.97 -5.97
N GLU A 170 -5.76 -15.89 -6.92
CA GLU A 170 -7.11 -16.24 -7.40
C GLU A 170 -8.05 -16.59 -6.25
N LYS A 171 -7.53 -17.21 -5.20
CA LYS A 171 -8.31 -17.57 -4.00
C LYS A 171 -8.84 -16.37 -3.22
N GLY A 172 -8.28 -15.19 -3.42
CA GLY A 172 -8.80 -13.96 -2.84
C GLY A 172 -10.24 -13.69 -3.25
N TYR A 173 -10.61 -14.08 -4.45
CA TYR A 173 -11.94 -13.88 -5.01
C TYR A 173 -12.84 -15.09 -4.80
N GLY A 174 -14.15 -14.86 -4.75
CA GLY A 174 -15.17 -15.95 -4.66
C GLY A 174 -15.68 -16.40 -6.02
N ILE A 175 -14.87 -16.30 -7.06
CA ILE A 175 -15.25 -16.60 -8.46
C ILE A 175 -14.78 -18.02 -8.78
N GLU A 176 -15.73 -18.96 -8.86
CA GLU A 176 -15.40 -20.37 -9.11
C GLU A 176 -14.67 -20.59 -10.43
N ALA A 177 -15.07 -19.84 -11.46
CA ALA A 177 -14.45 -19.94 -12.79
C ALA A 177 -13.01 -19.40 -12.85
N LEU A 178 -12.57 -18.60 -11.89
CA LEU A 178 -11.20 -18.05 -11.85
C LEU A 178 -10.23 -19.12 -11.33
N THR A 179 -9.57 -19.82 -12.24
CA THR A 179 -8.65 -20.93 -11.90
C THR A 179 -7.21 -20.50 -11.65
N ALA A 180 -6.81 -19.33 -12.19
CA ALA A 180 -5.52 -18.71 -11.88
C ALA A 180 -5.60 -17.19 -12.02
N LEU A 181 -4.92 -16.50 -11.11
CA LEU A 181 -4.59 -15.09 -11.19
C LEU A 181 -3.16 -14.94 -10.70
N ARG A 182 -2.28 -14.49 -11.59
CA ARG A 182 -0.86 -14.26 -11.29
C ARG A 182 -0.52 -12.82 -11.54
N ARG A 183 0.20 -12.25 -10.59
CA ARG A 183 0.80 -10.91 -10.70
C ARG A 183 2.30 -11.02 -10.57
N ARG A 184 3.00 -10.53 -11.60
CA ARG A 184 4.47 -10.50 -11.65
C ARG A 184 4.94 -9.05 -11.72
N PHE A 185 5.87 -8.72 -10.85
CA PHE A 185 6.61 -7.45 -10.87
C PHE A 185 8.05 -7.71 -11.28
N GLU A 186 8.58 -6.88 -12.17
CA GLU A 186 10.00 -6.80 -12.51
C GLU A 186 10.52 -5.41 -12.16
N LEU A 187 11.57 -5.37 -11.31
CA LEU A 187 12.09 -4.16 -10.69
C LEU A 187 13.44 -3.80 -11.32
N ALA A 188 13.47 -2.72 -12.10
CA ALA A 188 14.68 -2.10 -12.62
C ALA A 188 15.15 -0.95 -11.71
N GLU A 189 16.23 -0.24 -12.08
CA GLU A 189 16.77 0.87 -11.27
C GLU A 189 15.84 2.10 -11.24
N ASP A 190 15.06 2.33 -12.30
CA ASP A 190 14.23 3.49 -12.53
C ASP A 190 12.81 3.16 -12.99
N SER A 191 12.42 1.90 -12.89
CA SER A 191 11.08 1.46 -13.31
C SER A 191 10.67 0.16 -12.65
N VAL A 192 9.35 -0.03 -12.58
CA VAL A 192 8.71 -1.29 -12.22
C VAL A 192 7.78 -1.68 -13.36
N SER A 193 7.91 -2.90 -13.88
CA SER A 193 6.94 -3.48 -14.81
C SER A 193 6.02 -4.43 -14.04
N MET A 194 4.72 -4.38 -14.31
CA MET A 194 3.74 -5.30 -13.75
C MET A 194 3.01 -6.01 -14.88
N ARG A 195 2.85 -7.33 -14.71
CA ARG A 195 2.02 -8.16 -15.58
C ARG A 195 1.05 -8.97 -14.73
N ASP A 196 -0.23 -8.89 -15.07
CA ASP A 196 -1.27 -9.76 -14.54
C ASP A 196 -1.77 -10.71 -15.61
N SER A 197 -2.00 -11.98 -15.23
CA SER A 197 -2.59 -13.00 -16.10
C SER A 197 -3.70 -13.75 -15.40
N TYR A 198 -4.79 -13.98 -16.13
CA TYR A 198 -6.04 -14.56 -15.63
C TYR A 198 -6.39 -15.81 -16.43
N GLN A 199 -6.85 -16.85 -15.75
CA GLN A 199 -7.39 -18.05 -16.38
C GLN A 199 -8.77 -18.35 -15.83
N PHE A 200 -9.74 -18.54 -16.74
CA PHE A 200 -11.11 -18.93 -16.42
C PHE A 200 -11.43 -20.25 -17.15
N ASP A 201 -12.27 -21.09 -16.56
CA ASP A 201 -12.61 -22.41 -17.09
C ASP A 201 -14.06 -22.54 -17.54
N ASP A 202 -14.86 -21.48 -17.45
CA ASP A 202 -16.27 -21.48 -17.84
C ASP A 202 -16.53 -21.06 -19.31
N GLY A 203 -15.49 -20.63 -20.04
CA GLY A 203 -15.57 -20.21 -21.43
C GLY A 203 -16.27 -18.87 -21.63
N ASN A 204 -16.58 -18.13 -20.58
CA ASN A 204 -17.20 -16.81 -20.64
C ASN A 204 -16.16 -15.71 -20.77
N THR A 205 -16.63 -14.51 -21.17
CA THR A 205 -15.83 -13.28 -21.10
C THR A 205 -16.11 -12.59 -19.78
N HIS A 206 -15.04 -12.30 -19.03
CA HIS A 206 -15.09 -11.61 -17.75
C HIS A 206 -14.65 -10.17 -17.91
N GLN A 207 -15.30 -9.26 -17.19
CA GLN A 207 -14.88 -7.85 -17.13
C GLN A 207 -13.81 -7.70 -16.06
N ILE A 208 -12.59 -7.34 -16.47
CA ILE A 208 -11.47 -7.11 -15.56
C ILE A 208 -11.17 -5.60 -15.53
N THR A 209 -11.06 -5.06 -14.33
CA THR A 209 -10.64 -3.68 -14.09
C THR A 209 -9.39 -3.70 -13.24
N GLU A 210 -8.26 -3.33 -13.81
CA GLU A 210 -7.03 -3.11 -13.08
C GLU A 210 -7.08 -1.74 -12.42
N ARG A 211 -7.12 -1.74 -11.09
CA ARG A 211 -7.21 -0.54 -10.26
C ARG A 211 -5.89 -0.23 -9.60
N PHE A 212 -5.49 1.04 -9.66
CA PHE A 212 -4.38 1.60 -8.92
C PHE A 212 -4.87 2.74 -8.04
N ILE A 213 -4.31 2.81 -6.81
CA ILE A 213 -4.69 3.81 -5.83
C ILE A 213 -3.57 4.84 -5.69
N ALA A 214 -3.96 6.11 -5.70
CA ALA A 214 -3.08 7.23 -5.44
C ALA A 214 -3.70 8.20 -4.43
N LEU A 215 -2.82 8.86 -3.65
CA LEU A 215 -3.19 9.98 -2.75
C LEU A 215 -2.67 11.32 -3.28
N ILE A 216 -1.81 11.27 -4.31
CA ILE A 216 -1.37 12.43 -5.09
C ILE A 216 -2.28 12.52 -6.32
N GLU A 217 -2.73 13.73 -6.67
CA GLU A 217 -3.61 13.95 -7.82
C GLU A 217 -2.95 13.54 -9.14
N PRO A 218 -3.54 12.57 -9.88
CA PRO A 218 -3.01 12.12 -11.15
C PRO A 218 -3.13 13.20 -12.22
N GLN A 219 -2.12 13.29 -13.07
CA GLN A 219 -2.09 14.22 -14.21
C GLN A 219 -2.04 13.44 -15.52
N GLU A 220 -3.01 13.66 -16.39
CA GLU A 220 -2.96 13.08 -17.74
C GLU A 220 -1.84 13.75 -18.55
N THR A 221 -1.06 12.95 -19.24
CA THR A 221 0.01 13.39 -20.15
C THR A 221 -0.09 12.68 -21.50
N ALA A 222 0.63 13.13 -22.50
CA ALA A 222 0.70 12.43 -23.78
C ALA A 222 1.32 11.02 -23.70
N ALA A 223 2.12 10.75 -22.64
CA ALA A 223 2.83 9.48 -22.45
C ALA A 223 2.12 8.53 -21.48
N GLY A 224 1.07 8.97 -20.79
CA GLY A 224 0.35 8.20 -19.77
C GLY A 224 -0.14 9.08 -18.63
N VAL A 225 -0.29 8.49 -17.45
CA VAL A 225 -0.75 9.20 -16.24
C VAL A 225 0.43 9.39 -15.29
N LEU A 226 0.70 10.64 -14.92
CA LEU A 226 1.75 11.00 -13.96
C LEU A 226 1.15 11.14 -12.56
N VAL A 227 1.73 10.46 -11.58
CA VAL A 227 1.36 10.53 -10.16
C VAL A 227 2.62 10.83 -9.36
N GLY A 228 2.77 12.06 -8.86
CA GLY A 228 4.05 12.50 -8.28
C GLY A 228 5.16 12.35 -9.31
N ASP A 229 6.16 11.53 -8.97
CA ASP A 229 7.32 11.25 -9.83
C ASP A 229 7.18 9.95 -10.63
N VAL A 230 6.01 9.30 -10.61
CA VAL A 230 5.79 8.02 -11.29
C VAL A 230 4.86 8.19 -12.47
N LEU A 231 5.35 7.88 -13.67
CA LEU A 231 4.57 7.84 -14.90
C LEU A 231 4.05 6.42 -15.14
N LEU A 232 2.73 6.26 -15.15
CA LEU A 232 2.02 5.04 -15.51
C LEU A 232 1.90 4.98 -17.04
N VAL A 233 2.60 4.03 -17.65
CA VAL A 233 2.60 3.82 -19.11
C VAL A 233 1.88 2.52 -19.41
N CYS A 234 0.74 2.62 -20.08
CA CYS A 234 -0.09 1.51 -20.52
C CYS A 234 -0.62 1.79 -21.92
N LYS A 235 -1.02 0.75 -22.66
CA LYS A 235 -1.66 0.90 -24.00
C LYS A 235 -3.07 1.45 -23.87
N GLU A 236 -3.78 1.02 -22.83
CA GLU A 236 -5.14 1.44 -22.52
C GLU A 236 -5.12 2.80 -21.82
N LYS A 237 -6.19 3.57 -22.05
CA LYS A 237 -6.44 4.80 -21.28
C LYS A 237 -7.20 4.45 -20.01
N PRO A 238 -6.79 4.96 -18.84
CA PRO A 238 -7.55 4.77 -17.62
C PRO A 238 -8.74 5.74 -17.52
N ALA A 239 -9.72 5.33 -16.70
CA ALA A 239 -10.63 6.25 -16.05
C ALA A 239 -10.05 6.65 -14.70
N VAL A 240 -10.10 7.95 -14.35
CA VAL A 240 -9.64 8.46 -13.07
C VAL A 240 -10.83 8.97 -12.28
N ASN A 241 -11.06 8.39 -11.10
CA ASN A 241 -12.13 8.77 -10.19
C ASN A 241 -11.55 9.33 -8.90
N LYS A 242 -12.06 10.47 -8.45
CA LYS A 242 -11.71 11.06 -7.15
C LYS A 242 -12.81 10.77 -6.15
N ILE A 243 -12.43 10.21 -4.99
CA ILE A 243 -13.32 9.92 -3.87
C ILE A 243 -12.79 10.66 -2.65
N ILE A 244 -13.67 11.22 -1.85
CA ILE A 244 -13.31 11.80 -0.54
C ILE A 244 -13.78 10.84 0.55
N ILE A 245 -12.85 10.42 1.39
CA ILE A 245 -13.13 9.58 2.56
C ILE A 245 -12.68 10.28 3.84
N LYS A 246 -13.07 9.74 4.99
CA LYS A 246 -12.48 10.14 6.28
C LYS A 246 -11.28 9.26 6.59
N ASP A 247 -10.15 9.88 6.86
CA ASP A 247 -8.95 9.21 7.32
C ASP A 247 -9.09 8.77 8.79
N HIS A 248 -8.03 8.20 9.35
CA HIS A 248 -7.98 7.78 10.77
C HIS A 248 -8.22 8.92 11.78
N ASN A 249 -8.01 10.16 11.40
CA ASN A 249 -8.20 11.34 12.24
C ASN A 249 -9.57 12.02 12.02
N ALA A 250 -10.45 11.40 11.23
CA ALA A 250 -11.71 11.95 10.75
C ALA A 250 -11.53 13.21 9.86
N GLU A 251 -10.36 13.36 9.23
CA GLU A 251 -10.08 14.42 8.26
C GLU A 251 -10.41 13.96 6.84
N ASP A 252 -10.77 14.89 5.96
CA ASP A 252 -11.05 14.56 4.57
C ASP A 252 -9.76 14.15 3.84
N LEU A 253 -9.77 12.98 3.23
CA LEU A 253 -8.69 12.44 2.44
C LEU A 253 -9.19 12.21 1.00
N ALA A 254 -8.53 12.85 0.03
CA ALA A 254 -8.76 12.57 -1.37
C ALA A 254 -8.06 11.28 -1.78
N VAL A 255 -8.80 10.35 -2.35
CA VAL A 255 -8.31 9.09 -2.90
C VAL A 255 -8.61 9.09 -4.40
N TYR A 256 -7.63 8.79 -5.21
CA TYR A 256 -7.76 8.66 -6.66
C TYR A 256 -7.68 7.19 -7.05
N GLN A 257 -8.73 6.72 -7.71
CA GLN A 257 -8.79 5.40 -8.34
C GLN A 257 -8.45 5.57 -9.82
N ILE A 258 -7.42 4.89 -10.28
CA ILE A 258 -6.95 4.91 -11.67
C ILE A 258 -7.26 3.53 -12.24
N ASP A 259 -8.32 3.42 -13.03
CA ASP A 259 -8.91 2.18 -13.49
C ASP A 259 -8.63 1.94 -14.97
N TYR A 260 -8.00 0.82 -15.29
CA TYR A 260 -7.78 0.35 -16.66
C TYR A 260 -8.70 -0.83 -16.97
N ALA A 261 -9.38 -0.80 -18.12
CA ALA A 261 -10.04 -1.99 -18.64
C ALA A 261 -8.98 -2.98 -19.11
N ALA A 262 -9.06 -4.23 -18.64
CA ALA A 262 -8.08 -5.26 -18.94
C ALA A 262 -8.72 -6.48 -19.60
N GLY A 263 -7.90 -7.21 -20.38
CA GLY A 263 -8.18 -8.57 -20.81
C GLY A 263 -7.61 -9.59 -19.85
N THR A 264 -7.52 -10.85 -20.31
CA THR A 264 -6.90 -11.94 -19.53
C THR A 264 -5.38 -11.80 -19.38
N GLU A 265 -4.76 -10.88 -20.09
CA GLU A 265 -3.38 -10.41 -19.93
C GLU A 265 -3.40 -8.90 -19.84
N PHE A 266 -2.71 -8.36 -18.84
CA PHE A 266 -2.54 -6.93 -18.64
C PHE A 266 -1.08 -6.61 -18.33
N GLU A 267 -0.55 -5.55 -18.94
CA GLU A 267 0.82 -5.08 -18.72
C GLU A 267 0.84 -3.56 -18.53
N ILE A 268 1.60 -3.11 -17.54
CA ILE A 268 1.83 -1.70 -17.28
C ILE A 268 3.27 -1.48 -16.81
N GLN A 269 3.84 -0.34 -17.15
CA GLN A 269 5.12 0.12 -16.65
C GLN A 269 4.96 1.38 -15.82
N PHE A 270 5.57 1.38 -14.64
CA PHE A 270 5.71 2.52 -13.74
C PHE A 270 7.12 3.07 -13.91
N GLN A 271 7.27 4.19 -14.62
CA GLN A 271 8.57 4.84 -14.86
C GLN A 271 8.78 5.92 -13.80
N ILE A 272 9.91 5.84 -13.09
CA ILE A 272 10.29 6.83 -12.08
C ILE A 272 10.98 8.00 -12.83
N ARG A 273 10.44 9.20 -12.63
CA ARG A 273 10.93 10.42 -13.25
C ARG A 273 11.68 11.23 -12.19
N GLY A 274 13.00 11.16 -12.23
CA GLY A 274 13.87 11.94 -11.37
C GLY A 274 14.14 13.34 -11.88
#